data_0a9e5bd3dbb3ece7c360131a1bb866f8
#
_entry.id   0a9e5bd3dbb3ece7c360131a1bb866f8
#
_cell.length_a   1.000
_cell.length_b   1.000
_cell.length_c   1.000
_cell.angle_alpha   90.00
_cell.angle_beta   90.00
_cell.angle_gamma   90.00
#
_symmetry.space_group_name_H-M   'P 1'
#
loop_
_entity.id
_entity.type
_entity.pdbx_description
1 polymer ?
#
loop_
_entity_poly.entity_id
_entity_poly.type
_entity_poly.pdbx_seq_one_letter_code
_entity_poly.pdbx_strand_id
1 'polypeptide(L)'
;MIILIPVLVLIFLKINRHYVALGNALRLTPEDHFESTNTAVLVLTPSLHRGVLPALEFAKGLSSNVRAVHIDTDPLDVNLLIERWDTWGGGLPLVILESPYRSLVDPLLAYIKEVRKERENQLVVVVIPEFVAPKWWHRLLHNQSGLALKFVLLFQPGVITANVRYHLPKIA
;
A
#
# COMPACT_ATOMS: atom_id res chain seq x y z
N MET A 1 15.07 -45.12 5.61
CA MET A 1 15.37 -44.59 4.28
C MET A 1 14.33 -44.92 3.20
N ILE A 2 13.65 -46.04 3.23
CA ILE A 2 12.71 -46.48 2.18
C ILE A 2 11.47 -45.57 2.07
N ILE A 3 11.00 -44.96 3.17
CA ILE A 3 9.79 -44.08 3.19
C ILE A 3 10.08 -42.66 2.70
N LEU A 4 11.32 -42.20 2.85
CA LEU A 4 11.68 -40.81 2.49
C LEU A 4 11.60 -40.55 0.98
N ILE A 5 11.99 -41.50 0.16
CA ILE A 5 11.96 -41.36 -1.30
C ILE A 5 10.53 -41.20 -1.84
N PRO A 6 9.57 -42.07 -1.51
CA PRO A 6 8.21 -41.88 -1.99
C PRO A 6 7.56 -40.58 -1.46
N VAL A 7 7.86 -40.15 -0.23
CA VAL A 7 7.40 -38.87 0.31
C VAL A 7 7.92 -37.69 -0.52
N LEU A 8 9.22 -37.68 -0.83
CA LEU A 8 9.82 -36.65 -1.68
C LEU A 8 9.19 -36.64 -3.08
N VAL A 9 9.02 -37.83 -3.69
CA VAL A 9 8.36 -37.94 -5.00
C VAL A 9 6.94 -37.36 -4.97
N LEU A 10 6.14 -37.66 -3.94
CA LEU A 10 4.79 -37.10 -3.80
C LEU A 10 4.81 -35.57 -3.64
N ILE A 11 5.77 -35.04 -2.86
CA ILE A 11 5.95 -33.59 -2.72
C ILE A 11 6.29 -32.96 -4.08
N PHE A 12 7.25 -33.51 -4.82
CA PHE A 12 7.60 -32.98 -6.13
C PHE A 12 6.49 -33.07 -7.15
N LEU A 13 5.72 -34.16 -7.15
CA LEU A 13 4.53 -34.29 -8.01
C LEU A 13 3.45 -33.24 -7.66
N LYS A 14 3.23 -32.99 -6.37
CA LYS A 14 2.29 -31.95 -5.91
C LYS A 14 2.74 -30.54 -6.32
N ILE A 15 4.04 -30.26 -6.16
CA ILE A 15 4.65 -29.01 -6.59
C ILE A 15 4.53 -28.85 -8.12
N ASN A 16 4.87 -29.87 -8.89
CA ASN A 16 4.76 -29.84 -10.34
C ASN A 16 3.33 -29.58 -10.81
N ARG A 17 2.35 -30.28 -10.23
CA ARG A 17 0.91 -30.03 -10.54
C ARG A 17 0.52 -28.60 -10.25
N HIS A 18 0.98 -28.03 -9.14
CA HIS A 18 0.72 -26.64 -8.79
C HIS A 18 1.29 -25.68 -9.84
N TYR A 19 2.55 -25.87 -10.27
CA TYR A 19 3.16 -25.03 -11.29
C TYR A 19 2.51 -25.16 -12.66
N VAL A 20 2.11 -26.37 -13.06
CA VAL A 20 1.36 -26.58 -14.31
C VAL A 20 0.00 -25.88 -14.26
N ALA A 21 -0.72 -26.01 -13.15
CA ALA A 21 -2.01 -25.29 -12.96
C ALA A 21 -1.82 -23.79 -12.99
N LEU A 22 -0.79 -23.25 -12.33
CA LEU A 22 -0.45 -21.84 -12.34
C LEU A 22 -0.08 -21.35 -13.74
N GLY A 23 0.73 -22.11 -14.48
CA GLY A 23 1.09 -21.79 -15.87
C GLY A 23 -0.12 -21.73 -16.80
N ASN A 24 -1.10 -22.63 -16.61
CA ASN A 24 -2.34 -22.60 -17.38
C ASN A 24 -3.22 -21.40 -16.98
N ALA A 25 -3.29 -21.07 -15.70
CA ALA A 25 -4.06 -19.92 -15.21
C ALA A 25 -3.49 -18.56 -15.65
N LEU A 26 -2.18 -18.49 -15.91
CA LEU A 26 -1.50 -17.26 -16.36
C LEU A 26 -1.41 -17.16 -17.89
N ARG A 27 -1.92 -18.16 -18.63
CA ARG A 27 -1.84 -18.17 -20.07
C ARG A 27 -2.86 -17.17 -20.65
N LEU A 28 -2.38 -16.24 -21.47
CA LEU A 28 -3.25 -15.32 -22.21
C LEU A 28 -4.15 -16.09 -23.19
N THR A 29 -5.40 -15.72 -23.19
CA THR A 29 -6.42 -16.21 -24.12
C THR A 29 -6.83 -15.09 -25.08
N PRO A 30 -7.39 -15.37 -26.27
CA PRO A 30 -7.84 -14.34 -27.20
C PRO A 30 -8.94 -13.42 -26.64
N GLU A 31 -9.55 -13.83 -25.54
CA GLU A 31 -10.62 -13.09 -24.84
C GLU A 31 -10.09 -12.08 -23.82
N ASP A 32 -8.78 -12.16 -23.49
CA ASP A 32 -8.16 -11.25 -22.55
C ASP A 32 -7.90 -9.89 -23.22
N HIS A 33 -8.51 -8.84 -22.69
CA HIS A 33 -8.39 -7.49 -23.18
C HIS A 33 -7.91 -6.55 -22.08
N PHE A 34 -7.24 -5.45 -22.48
CA PHE A 34 -6.95 -4.36 -21.57
C PHE A 34 -8.24 -3.60 -21.27
N GLU A 35 -8.72 -3.72 -20.04
CA GLU A 35 -9.82 -2.88 -19.58
C GLU A 35 -9.30 -1.54 -19.10
N SER A 36 -9.99 -0.45 -19.50
CA SER A 36 -9.71 0.87 -18.95
C SER A 36 -10.21 0.90 -17.51
N THR A 37 -9.29 0.95 -16.56
CA THR A 37 -9.61 1.01 -15.13
C THR A 37 -9.57 2.45 -14.62
N ASN A 38 -10.60 2.84 -13.87
CA ASN A 38 -10.54 4.07 -13.10
C ASN A 38 -9.59 3.88 -11.91
N THR A 39 -8.61 4.75 -11.77
CA THR A 39 -7.62 4.65 -10.70
C THR A 39 -7.85 5.72 -9.65
N ALA A 40 -8.09 5.31 -8.41
CA ALA A 40 -8.03 6.18 -7.24
C ALA A 40 -6.67 6.01 -6.54
N VAL A 41 -6.04 7.11 -6.17
CA VAL A 41 -4.75 7.09 -5.48
C VAL A 41 -4.91 7.60 -4.06
N LEU A 42 -4.56 6.77 -3.09
CA LEU A 42 -4.60 7.08 -1.66
C LEU A 42 -3.16 7.23 -1.15
N VAL A 43 -2.79 8.42 -0.73
CA VAL A 43 -1.46 8.68 -0.16
C VAL A 43 -1.54 8.61 1.36
N LEU A 44 -0.87 7.64 1.96
CA LEU A 44 -0.80 7.56 3.42
C LEU A 44 0.05 8.71 3.96
N THR A 45 -0.53 9.50 4.84
CA THR A 45 0.08 10.69 5.41
C THR A 45 0.05 10.61 6.94
N PRO A 46 0.95 9.83 7.56
CA PRO A 46 0.96 9.72 9.03
C PRO A 46 1.31 11.05 9.70
N SER A 47 2.13 11.86 9.07
CA SER A 47 2.45 13.23 9.50
C SER A 47 2.96 14.03 8.31
N LEU A 48 2.88 15.37 8.40
CA LEU A 48 3.33 16.25 7.31
C LEU A 48 4.80 16.65 7.52
N HIS A 49 5.67 16.09 6.67
CA HIS A 49 7.09 16.35 6.66
C HIS A 49 7.67 16.24 5.23
N ARG A 50 8.91 16.67 5.03
CA ARG A 50 9.56 16.72 3.70
C ARG A 50 9.51 15.39 2.92
N GLY A 51 9.50 14.25 3.59
CA GLY A 51 9.46 12.94 2.95
C GLY A 51 8.08 12.55 2.39
N VAL A 52 7.01 13.25 2.77
CA VAL A 52 5.66 13.01 2.22
C VAL A 52 5.46 13.76 0.91
N LEU A 53 6.09 14.92 0.74
CA LEU A 53 5.92 15.76 -0.47
C LEU A 53 6.17 15.01 -1.78
N PRO A 54 7.28 14.25 -1.95
CA PRO A 54 7.50 13.47 -3.16
C PRO A 54 6.40 12.41 -3.41
N ALA A 55 5.80 11.86 -2.34
CA ALA A 55 4.71 10.90 -2.48
C ALA A 55 3.42 11.57 -2.97
N LEU A 56 3.12 12.79 -2.50
CA LEU A 56 1.99 13.59 -2.98
C LEU A 56 2.19 14.00 -4.46
N GLU A 57 3.40 14.45 -4.82
CA GLU A 57 3.76 14.79 -6.21
C GLU A 57 3.65 13.58 -7.14
N PHE A 58 4.19 12.45 -6.73
CA PHE A 58 4.08 11.19 -7.47
C PHE A 58 2.62 10.79 -7.70
N ALA A 59 1.80 10.87 -6.65
CA ALA A 59 0.39 10.53 -6.72
C ALA A 59 -0.38 11.42 -7.69
N LYS A 60 -0.11 12.73 -7.71
CA LYS A 60 -0.69 13.69 -8.68
C LYS A 60 -0.36 13.35 -10.13
N GLY A 61 0.82 12.76 -10.36
CA GLY A 61 1.23 12.29 -11.69
C GLY A 61 0.51 11.00 -12.14
N LEU A 62 -0.05 10.24 -11.21
CA LEU A 62 -0.71 8.96 -11.51
C LEU A 62 -2.19 9.11 -11.88
N SER A 63 -2.92 10.01 -11.23
CA SER A 63 -4.36 10.13 -11.39
C SER A 63 -4.84 11.53 -11.00
N SER A 64 -5.99 11.93 -11.53
CA SER A 64 -6.73 13.11 -11.05
C SER A 64 -7.56 12.83 -9.77
N ASN A 65 -7.81 11.56 -9.45
CA ASN A 65 -8.53 11.15 -8.24
C ASN A 65 -7.52 10.75 -7.15
N VAL A 66 -6.91 11.76 -6.54
CA VAL A 66 -5.90 11.58 -5.47
C VAL A 66 -6.46 12.10 -4.17
N ARG A 67 -6.27 11.33 -3.11
CA ARG A 67 -6.65 11.70 -1.73
C ARG A 67 -5.50 11.37 -0.78
N ALA A 68 -5.15 12.33 0.06
CA ALA A 68 -4.27 12.05 1.19
C ALA A 68 -5.09 11.43 2.33
N VAL A 69 -4.57 10.40 2.95
CA VAL A 69 -5.26 9.65 4.01
C VAL A 69 -4.41 9.69 5.27
N HIS A 70 -4.95 10.30 6.31
CA HIS A 70 -4.38 10.27 7.66
C HIS A 70 -5.22 9.34 8.53
N ILE A 71 -4.55 8.50 9.32
CA ILE A 71 -5.23 7.63 10.29
C ILE A 71 -4.99 8.24 11.66
N ASP A 72 -6.07 8.69 12.29
CA ASP A 72 -6.03 9.33 13.60
C ASP A 72 -5.70 8.33 14.70
N THR A 73 -4.47 8.39 15.16
CA THR A 73 -3.99 7.62 16.32
C THR A 73 -3.71 8.52 17.52
N ASP A 74 -3.61 9.84 17.31
CA ASP A 74 -3.44 10.87 18.33
C ASP A 74 -4.10 12.19 17.88
N PRO A 75 -5.19 12.63 18.54
CA PRO A 75 -5.94 13.83 18.17
C PRO A 75 -5.12 15.13 18.12
N LEU A 76 -4.01 15.22 18.85
CA LEU A 76 -3.13 16.39 18.82
C LEU A 76 -2.39 16.51 17.50
N ASP A 77 -2.00 15.38 16.92
CA ASP A 77 -1.31 15.33 15.63
C ASP A 77 -2.24 15.73 14.47
N VAL A 78 -3.53 15.42 14.58
CA VAL A 78 -4.55 15.75 13.55
C VAL A 78 -4.71 17.25 13.40
N ASN A 79 -4.85 17.99 14.50
CA ASN A 79 -5.04 19.45 14.45
C ASN A 79 -3.84 20.15 13.79
N LEU A 80 -2.64 19.73 14.16
CA LEU A 80 -1.40 20.25 13.57
C LEU A 80 -1.27 19.89 12.07
N LEU A 81 -1.74 18.72 11.68
CA LEU A 81 -1.79 18.31 10.28
C LEU A 81 -2.75 19.19 9.48
N ILE A 82 -3.97 19.42 9.98
CA ILE A 82 -5.00 20.24 9.31
C ILE A 82 -4.49 21.67 9.11
N GLU A 83 -3.95 22.31 10.15
CA GLU A 83 -3.43 23.69 10.07
C GLU A 83 -2.36 23.86 8.98
N ARG A 84 -1.53 22.83 8.79
CA ARG A 84 -0.42 22.88 7.82
C ARG A 84 -0.84 22.40 6.43
N TRP A 85 -1.96 21.68 6.33
CA TRP A 85 -2.37 21.07 5.08
C TRP A 85 -2.65 22.05 3.97
N ASP A 86 -3.28 23.18 4.29
CA ASP A 86 -3.58 24.25 3.30
C ASP A 86 -2.31 24.78 2.63
N THR A 87 -1.20 24.83 3.37
CA THR A 87 0.07 25.35 2.85
C THR A 87 0.85 24.27 2.09
N TRP A 88 0.87 23.02 2.58
CA TRP A 88 1.79 21.99 2.11
C TRP A 88 1.11 20.78 1.45
N GLY A 89 -0.20 20.64 1.57
CA GLY A 89 -0.95 19.51 1.01
C GLY A 89 -1.12 19.55 -0.51
N GLY A 90 -0.65 20.64 -1.15
CA GLY A 90 -0.64 20.75 -2.62
C GLY A 90 -2.03 20.80 -3.25
N GLY A 91 -3.06 21.23 -2.50
CA GLY A 91 -4.45 21.28 -2.96
C GLY A 91 -5.14 19.91 -3.04
N LEU A 92 -4.53 18.87 -2.47
CA LEU A 92 -5.16 17.55 -2.41
C LEU A 92 -6.15 17.46 -1.24
N PRO A 93 -7.28 16.76 -1.41
CA PRO A 93 -8.20 16.51 -0.31
C PRO A 93 -7.53 15.62 0.74
N LEU A 94 -7.66 16.01 2.01
CA LEU A 94 -7.21 15.25 3.18
C LEU A 94 -8.41 14.50 3.77
N VAL A 95 -8.28 13.20 3.90
CA VAL A 95 -9.26 12.32 4.55
C VAL A 95 -8.67 11.85 5.87
N ILE A 96 -9.40 12.07 6.95
CA ILE A 96 -9.00 11.64 8.28
C ILE A 96 -9.85 10.43 8.65
N LEU A 97 -9.19 9.32 8.92
CA LEU A 97 -9.83 8.07 9.34
C LEU A 97 -9.66 7.89 10.84
N GLU A 98 -10.78 7.81 11.55
CA GLU A 98 -10.77 7.55 12.99
C GLU A 98 -10.27 6.13 13.29
N SER A 99 -9.43 5.99 14.30
CA SER A 99 -8.90 4.71 14.76
C SER A 99 -8.99 4.56 16.27
N PRO A 100 -10.16 4.21 16.83
CA PRO A 100 -10.38 4.09 18.27
C PRO A 100 -9.42 3.10 18.95
N TYR A 101 -8.96 2.08 18.22
CA TYR A 101 -8.06 1.04 18.73
C TYR A 101 -6.62 1.21 18.28
N ARG A 102 -6.24 2.37 17.75
CA ARG A 102 -4.91 2.64 17.17
C ARG A 102 -4.48 1.63 16.10
N SER A 103 -5.44 0.99 15.43
CA SER A 103 -5.19 0.11 14.29
C SER A 103 -5.01 0.94 13.03
N LEU A 104 -3.92 0.73 12.30
CA LEU A 104 -3.70 1.36 11.00
C LEU A 104 -4.41 0.62 9.86
N VAL A 105 -4.64 -0.67 10.05
CA VAL A 105 -5.09 -1.57 8.98
C VAL A 105 -6.60 -1.48 8.76
N ASP A 106 -7.38 -1.61 9.84
CA ASP A 106 -8.83 -1.76 9.73
C ASP A 106 -9.52 -0.53 9.12
N PRO A 107 -9.25 0.73 9.58
CA PRO A 107 -9.86 1.91 8.99
C PRO A 107 -9.45 2.10 7.52
N LEU A 108 -8.18 1.81 7.19
CA LEU A 108 -7.72 1.91 5.81
C LEU A 108 -8.42 0.90 4.90
N LEU A 109 -8.55 -0.35 5.33
CA LEU A 109 -9.24 -1.38 4.54
C LEU A 109 -10.72 -1.07 4.35
N ALA A 110 -11.38 -0.54 5.38
CA ALA A 110 -12.76 -0.09 5.30
C ALA A 110 -12.90 1.03 4.25
N TYR A 111 -12.03 2.03 4.31
CA TYR A 111 -12.02 3.14 3.37
C TYR A 111 -11.69 2.71 1.93
N ILE A 112 -10.73 1.81 1.73
CA ILE A 112 -10.43 1.23 0.41
C ILE A 112 -11.67 0.56 -0.18
N LYS A 113 -12.45 -0.17 0.64
CA LYS A 113 -13.69 -0.80 0.18
C LYS A 113 -14.75 0.21 -0.24
N GLU A 114 -14.86 1.35 0.45
CA GLU A 114 -15.75 2.46 0.10
C GLU A 114 -15.33 3.09 -1.23
N VAL A 115 -14.06 3.45 -1.35
CA VAL A 115 -13.51 4.04 -2.58
C VAL A 115 -13.72 3.13 -3.77
N ARG A 116 -13.56 1.83 -3.62
CA ARG A 116 -13.79 0.86 -4.70
C ARG A 116 -15.25 0.76 -5.15
N LYS A 117 -16.19 1.12 -4.31
CA LYS A 117 -17.64 1.15 -4.65
C LYS A 117 -18.04 2.42 -5.40
N GLU A 118 -17.21 3.46 -5.38
CA GLU A 118 -17.54 4.74 -6.04
C GLU A 118 -17.66 4.59 -7.56
N ARG A 119 -16.91 3.68 -8.16
CA ARG A 119 -16.94 3.39 -9.61
C ARG A 119 -16.71 1.91 -9.87
N GLU A 120 -17.35 1.39 -10.92
CA GLU A 120 -17.10 0.04 -11.38
C GLU A 120 -15.63 -0.15 -11.82
N ASN A 121 -15.06 -1.30 -11.53
CA ASN A 121 -13.66 -1.66 -11.85
C ASN A 121 -12.62 -0.66 -11.35
N GLN A 122 -12.89 0.01 -10.22
CA GLN A 122 -11.94 0.98 -9.67
C GLN A 122 -10.74 0.28 -9.06
N LEU A 123 -9.58 0.61 -9.60
CA LEU A 123 -8.29 0.23 -9.04
C LEU A 123 -7.89 1.23 -7.96
N VAL A 124 -7.42 0.74 -6.82
CA VAL A 124 -6.93 1.61 -5.75
C VAL A 124 -5.41 1.47 -5.62
N VAL A 125 -4.70 2.56 -5.82
CA VAL A 125 -3.25 2.63 -5.58
C VAL A 125 -3.01 3.26 -4.22
N VAL A 126 -2.42 2.51 -3.30
CA VAL A 126 -2.01 3.00 -1.99
C VAL A 126 -0.54 3.39 -2.05
N VAL A 127 -0.27 4.68 -1.97
CA VAL A 127 1.08 5.25 -1.95
C VAL A 127 1.56 5.35 -0.51
N ILE A 128 2.68 4.71 -0.22
CA ILE A 128 3.27 4.65 1.12
C ILE A 128 4.60 5.42 1.10
N PRO A 129 4.68 6.60 1.75
CA PRO A 129 5.96 7.28 1.93
C PRO A 129 6.83 6.51 2.91
N GLU A 130 8.08 6.27 2.52
CA GLU A 130 9.05 5.55 3.34
C GLU A 130 10.31 6.37 3.56
N PHE A 131 10.79 6.38 4.80
CA PHE A 131 12.11 6.93 5.10
C PHE A 131 13.18 5.86 4.96
N VAL A 132 14.23 6.20 4.24
CA VAL A 132 15.44 5.38 4.21
C VAL A 132 16.40 5.91 5.27
N ALA A 133 16.44 5.23 6.42
CA ALA A 133 17.44 5.54 7.44
C ALA A 133 18.85 5.14 6.95
N PRO A 134 19.89 5.93 7.26
CA PRO A 134 21.28 5.66 6.83
C PRO A 134 21.83 4.31 7.31
N LYS A 135 21.31 3.80 8.43
CA LYS A 135 21.75 2.53 9.03
C LYS A 135 20.62 1.48 8.96
N TRP A 136 20.92 0.32 8.41
CA TRP A 136 19.95 -0.75 8.13
C TRP A 136 19.23 -1.31 9.37
N TRP A 137 19.88 -1.34 10.56
CA TRP A 137 19.26 -1.84 11.80
C TRP A 137 18.20 -0.90 12.38
N HIS A 138 18.24 0.41 12.07
CA HIS A 138 17.18 1.35 12.46
C HIS A 138 15.84 1.00 11.78
N ARG A 139 15.90 0.37 10.62
CA ARG A 139 14.70 -0.08 9.86
C ARG A 139 13.97 -1.22 10.56
N LEU A 140 14.70 -2.08 11.28
CA LEU A 140 14.13 -3.26 11.94
C LEU A 140 13.34 -2.89 13.20
N LEU A 141 13.75 -1.82 13.90
CA LEU A 141 13.18 -1.44 15.19
C LEU A 141 11.93 -0.57 15.09
N HIS A 142 11.73 0.18 14.00
CA HIS A 142 10.71 1.22 13.95
C HIS A 142 9.61 1.00 12.88
N ASN A 143 9.62 -0.08 12.10
CA ASN A 143 8.73 -0.22 10.94
C ASN A 143 7.78 -1.43 10.99
N GLN A 144 7.43 -1.93 12.14
CA GLN A 144 6.58 -3.13 12.26
C GLN A 144 5.15 -2.87 11.74
N SER A 145 4.57 -1.71 12.06
CA SER A 145 3.22 -1.34 11.61
C SER A 145 3.15 -1.16 10.08
N GLY A 146 4.19 -0.58 9.48
CA GLY A 146 4.27 -0.44 8.02
C GLY A 146 4.41 -1.77 7.28
N LEU A 147 5.13 -2.74 7.86
CA LEU A 147 5.27 -4.09 7.30
C LEU A 147 3.95 -4.87 7.38
N ALA A 148 3.26 -4.80 8.52
CA ALA A 148 1.95 -5.43 8.69
C ALA A 148 0.94 -4.89 7.69
N LEU A 149 0.90 -3.57 7.50
CA LEU A 149 0.03 -2.92 6.53
C LEU A 149 0.32 -3.40 5.10
N LYS A 150 1.58 -3.42 4.68
CA LYS A 150 1.97 -3.91 3.35
C LYS A 150 1.58 -5.37 3.14
N PHE A 151 1.80 -6.19 4.15
CA PHE A 151 1.43 -7.61 4.10
C PHE A 151 -0.07 -7.78 3.90
N VAL A 152 -0.89 -7.03 4.62
CA VAL A 152 -2.35 -7.11 4.48
C VAL A 152 -2.81 -6.58 3.12
N LEU A 153 -2.24 -5.46 2.65
CA LEU A 153 -2.58 -4.89 1.34
C LEU A 153 -2.20 -5.82 0.17
N LEU A 154 -1.16 -6.63 0.32
CA LEU A 154 -0.74 -7.61 -0.71
C LEU A 154 -1.85 -8.61 -1.06
N PHE A 155 -2.71 -8.95 -0.10
CA PHE A 155 -3.80 -9.89 -0.30
C PHE A 155 -5.14 -9.23 -0.65
N GLN A 156 -5.16 -7.90 -0.85
CA GLN A 156 -6.38 -7.21 -1.24
C GLN A 156 -6.52 -7.17 -2.77
N PRO A 157 -7.54 -7.84 -3.35
CA PRO A 157 -7.77 -7.77 -4.80
C PRO A 157 -8.06 -6.33 -5.24
N GLY A 158 -7.50 -5.93 -6.39
CA GLY A 158 -7.72 -4.59 -6.96
C GLY A 158 -7.04 -3.45 -6.19
N VAL A 159 -6.06 -3.79 -5.33
CA VAL A 159 -5.21 -2.82 -4.63
C VAL A 159 -3.77 -2.98 -5.11
N ILE A 160 -3.16 -1.87 -5.49
CA ILE A 160 -1.74 -1.77 -5.83
C ILE A 160 -1.05 -0.97 -4.73
N THR A 161 0.13 -1.38 -4.29
CA THR A 161 0.94 -0.62 -3.34
C THR A 161 2.15 -0.02 -4.05
N ALA A 162 2.36 1.29 -3.89
CA ALA A 162 3.51 2.02 -4.38
C ALA A 162 4.30 2.61 -3.21
N ASN A 163 5.59 2.30 -3.12
CA ASN A 163 6.45 2.81 -2.06
C ASN A 163 7.30 3.96 -2.60
N VAL A 164 7.12 5.15 -2.07
CA VAL A 164 7.92 6.33 -2.40
C VAL A 164 8.96 6.54 -1.32
N ARG A 165 10.23 6.32 -1.67
CA ARG A 165 11.35 6.39 -0.72
C ARG A 165 11.94 7.78 -0.67
N TYR A 166 12.06 8.34 0.52
CA TYR A 166 12.78 9.57 0.78
C TYR A 166 14.10 9.27 1.51
N HIS A 167 15.20 9.65 0.87
CA HIS A 167 16.52 9.51 1.46
C HIS A 167 16.82 10.72 2.33
N LEU A 168 17.02 10.51 3.64
CA LEU A 168 17.46 11.57 4.52
C LEU A 168 18.85 12.04 4.10
N PRO A 169 19.08 13.36 3.94
CA PRO A 169 20.43 13.87 3.75
C PRO A 169 21.29 13.44 4.94
N LYS A 170 22.58 13.19 4.67
CA LYS A 170 23.53 12.87 5.75
C LYS A 170 23.50 14.01 6.76
N ILE A 171 23.00 13.75 7.95
CA ILE A 171 23.12 14.65 9.07
C ILE A 171 24.58 14.57 9.50
N ALA A 172 25.32 15.66 9.30
CA ALA A 172 26.70 15.79 9.68
C ALA A 172 26.83 15.78 11.22
#